data_447b7c72f3573f1450579aa889279426
#
_entry.id   447b7c72f3573f1450579aa889279426
#
_cell.length_a   1.000
_cell.length_b   1.000
_cell.length_c   1.000
_cell.angle_alpha   90.00
_cell.angle_beta   90.00
_cell.angle_gamma   90.00
#
_symmetry.space_group_name_H-M   'P 1'
#
loop_
_entity.id
_entity.type
_entity.pdbx_description
1 polymer ?
#
loop_
_entity_poly.entity_id
_entity_poly.type
_entity_poly.pdbx_seq_one_letter_code
_entity_poly.pdbx_strand_id
1 'polypeptide(L)'
;YRIRKMMSINGLKTVTELRGVSCLPLEEVRATRKSCCTSRSFGRSLQELEDIQQAIAIFSRRAAERIRSEKLLTSNISVFLRTSPFDKKNKYYFNSSSIHLSVPTNDTIEIVKAASRITRQIFKLGYLYQKAGVLLSGFYNEGEEPVDLFSANYKIRDNLMETIDSINNRFGGDTIKVASEQHLGTWTQKKEKCSPNYTTTVSYTHLTLPTK
;
A
#
# COMPACT_ATOMS: atom_id res chain seq x y z
N TYR A 1 -5.69 -30.88 23.97
CA TYR A 1 -6.89 -30.14 24.40
C TYR A 1 -6.54 -28.87 25.19
N ARG A 2 -5.66 -28.95 26.21
CA ARG A 2 -5.24 -27.79 27.04
C ARG A 2 -4.62 -26.63 26.22
N ILE A 3 -3.68 -26.94 25.33
CA ILE A 3 -2.98 -25.93 24.50
C ILE A 3 -3.98 -25.18 23.61
N ARG A 4 -4.91 -25.91 22.96
CA ARG A 4 -5.93 -25.28 22.09
C ARG A 4 -6.85 -24.32 22.86
N LYS A 5 -7.17 -24.66 24.13
CA LYS A 5 -8.00 -23.82 24.99
C LYS A 5 -7.28 -22.56 25.48
N MET A 6 -5.95 -22.65 25.72
CA MET A 6 -5.13 -21.53 26.22
C MET A 6 -4.62 -20.62 25.12
N MET A 7 -4.18 -21.17 23.98
CA MET A 7 -3.43 -20.46 22.94
C MET A 7 -4.11 -20.50 21.56
N SER A 8 -5.36 -20.92 21.47
CA SER A 8 -6.11 -21.11 20.24
C SER A 8 -5.51 -22.17 19.29
N ILE A 9 -6.01 -22.24 18.06
CA ILE A 9 -5.52 -23.16 17.01
C ILE A 9 -4.09 -22.84 16.58
N ASN A 10 -3.70 -21.57 16.61
CA ASN A 10 -2.35 -21.14 16.22
C ASN A 10 -1.30 -21.67 17.20
N GLY A 11 -1.57 -21.58 18.51
CA GLY A 11 -0.68 -22.16 19.50
C GLY A 11 -0.57 -23.69 19.39
N LEU A 12 -1.67 -24.38 19.05
CA LEU A 12 -1.62 -25.81 18.80
C LEU A 12 -0.74 -26.13 17.58
N LYS A 13 -0.89 -25.41 16.47
CA LYS A 13 -0.02 -25.56 15.28
C LYS A 13 1.45 -25.36 15.62
N THR A 14 1.79 -24.29 16.35
CA THR A 14 3.18 -24.02 16.78
C THR A 14 3.76 -25.18 17.58
N VAL A 15 3.00 -25.72 18.55
CA VAL A 15 3.48 -26.86 19.36
C VAL A 15 3.64 -28.13 18.50
N THR A 16 2.74 -28.33 17.53
CA THR A 16 2.83 -29.50 16.63
C THR A 16 4.05 -29.39 15.71
N GLU A 17 4.34 -28.20 15.20
CA GLU A 17 5.55 -27.92 14.38
C GLU A 17 6.85 -28.08 15.20
N LEU A 18 6.87 -27.61 16.43
CA LEU A 18 8.00 -27.85 17.34
C LEU A 18 8.24 -29.36 17.64
N ARG A 19 7.23 -30.19 17.45
CA ARG A 19 7.35 -31.66 17.54
C ARG A 19 7.74 -32.33 16.22
N GLY A 20 8.07 -31.54 15.19
CA GLY A 20 8.49 -32.03 13.88
C GLY A 20 7.36 -32.38 12.93
N VAL A 21 6.10 -32.09 13.28
CA VAL A 21 4.94 -32.33 12.40
C VAL A 21 4.55 -31.01 11.71
N SER A 22 4.74 -30.93 10.39
CA SER A 22 4.34 -29.75 9.60
C SER A 22 2.82 -29.56 9.61
N CYS A 23 2.37 -28.39 10.01
CA CYS A 23 0.95 -28.01 10.04
C CYS A 23 0.53 -27.13 8.86
N LEU A 24 1.48 -26.63 8.09
CA LEU A 24 1.25 -25.81 6.91
C LEU A 24 1.96 -26.48 5.71
N PRO A 25 1.23 -26.84 4.65
CA PRO A 25 1.86 -27.33 3.44
C PRO A 25 2.69 -26.21 2.80
N LEU A 26 3.73 -26.59 2.08
CA LEU A 26 4.47 -25.65 1.23
C LEU A 26 3.57 -25.23 0.05
N GLU A 27 3.34 -23.94 -0.09
CA GLU A 27 2.60 -23.41 -1.24
C GLU A 27 3.55 -23.33 -2.45
N GLU A 28 3.39 -24.26 -3.39
CA GLU A 28 4.17 -24.28 -4.63
C GLU A 28 3.73 -23.20 -5.61
N VAL A 29 2.46 -22.84 -5.60
CA VAL A 29 1.86 -21.82 -6.47
C VAL A 29 1.29 -20.70 -5.62
N ARG A 30 1.78 -19.49 -5.84
CA ARG A 30 1.29 -18.31 -5.13
C ARG A 30 -0.13 -17.98 -5.60
N ALA A 31 -1.09 -17.96 -4.69
CA ALA A 31 -2.45 -17.54 -4.99
C ALA A 31 -2.49 -16.10 -5.52
N THR A 32 -3.32 -15.86 -6.53
CA THR A 32 -3.55 -14.52 -7.08
C THR A 32 -3.99 -13.55 -5.98
N ARG A 33 -3.41 -12.36 -5.97
CA ARG A 33 -3.72 -11.33 -4.98
C ARG A 33 -5.19 -10.91 -5.09
N LYS A 34 -5.91 -10.89 -3.96
CA LYS A 34 -7.31 -10.46 -3.90
C LYS A 34 -7.47 -8.97 -3.59
N SER A 35 -6.46 -8.37 -2.98
CA SER A 35 -6.43 -6.94 -2.66
C SER A 35 -5.00 -6.43 -2.49
N CYS A 36 -4.79 -5.13 -2.72
CA CYS A 36 -3.53 -4.45 -2.50
C CYS A 36 -3.77 -3.23 -1.61
N CYS A 37 -3.25 -3.27 -0.39
CA CYS A 37 -3.35 -2.15 0.55
C CYS A 37 -2.01 -1.45 0.70
N THR A 38 -2.01 -0.13 0.53
CA THR A 38 -0.88 0.73 0.86
C THR A 38 -1.32 1.74 1.91
N SER A 39 -0.81 1.62 3.12
CA SER A 39 -1.16 2.53 4.23
C SER A 39 0.06 2.80 5.09
N ARG A 40 0.11 4.00 5.69
CA ARG A 40 1.12 4.34 6.68
C ARG A 40 0.55 5.23 7.77
N SER A 41 1.12 5.10 8.96
CA SER A 41 0.94 6.10 10.03
C SER A 41 1.86 7.28 9.75
N PHE A 42 1.37 8.47 10.02
CA PHE A 42 2.13 9.71 9.87
C PHE A 42 3.09 9.91 11.04
N GLY A 43 4.24 10.49 10.79
CA GLY A 43 5.24 10.82 11.82
C GLY A 43 4.77 11.95 12.76
N ARG A 44 3.86 12.79 12.28
CA ARG A 44 3.06 13.77 13.04
C ARG A 44 1.60 13.66 12.60
N SER A 45 0.66 14.00 13.46
CA SER A 45 -0.74 14.08 13.07
C SER A 45 -0.96 15.22 12.06
N LEU A 46 -1.80 14.96 11.06
CA LEU A 46 -2.15 15.91 10.01
C LEU A 46 -3.54 16.47 10.23
N GLN A 47 -3.72 17.74 9.91
CA GLN A 47 -5.01 18.45 9.99
C GLN A 47 -5.48 18.97 8.63
N GLU A 48 -4.52 19.28 7.75
CA GLU A 48 -4.81 19.89 6.47
C GLU A 48 -5.15 18.85 5.41
N LEU A 49 -6.17 19.15 4.61
CA LEU A 49 -6.62 18.29 3.52
C LEU A 49 -5.51 18.05 2.48
N GLU A 50 -4.74 19.10 2.19
CA GLU A 50 -3.68 19.06 1.19
C GLU A 50 -2.58 18.06 1.55
N ASP A 51 -2.12 18.07 2.81
CA ASP A 51 -1.11 17.11 3.30
C ASP A 51 -1.60 15.66 3.18
N ILE A 52 -2.89 15.44 3.51
CA ILE A 52 -3.50 14.11 3.41
C ILE A 52 -3.64 13.69 1.95
N GLN A 53 -4.03 14.60 1.06
CA GLN A 53 -4.14 14.31 -0.37
C GLN A 53 -2.78 13.95 -0.99
N GLN A 54 -1.71 14.63 -0.62
CA GLN A 54 -0.35 14.29 -1.03
C GLN A 54 0.04 12.88 -0.58
N ALA A 55 -0.24 12.54 0.67
CA ALA A 55 0.04 11.20 1.19
C ALA A 55 -0.77 10.12 0.46
N ILE A 56 -2.04 10.37 0.20
CA ILE A 56 -2.92 9.46 -0.55
C ILE A 56 -2.44 9.32 -2.01
N ALA A 57 -1.95 10.38 -2.65
CA ALA A 57 -1.39 10.30 -3.99
C ALA A 57 -0.18 9.35 -4.04
N ILE A 58 0.74 9.47 -3.08
CA ILE A 58 1.90 8.57 -2.96
C ILE A 58 1.46 7.12 -2.71
N PHE A 59 0.48 6.89 -1.83
CA PHE A 59 -0.01 5.54 -1.55
C PHE A 59 -0.71 4.93 -2.76
N SER A 60 -1.47 5.73 -3.50
CA SER A 60 -2.15 5.33 -4.73
C SER A 60 -1.16 4.93 -5.82
N ARG A 61 -0.11 5.75 -6.05
CA ARG A 61 0.95 5.42 -7.03
C ARG A 61 1.64 4.10 -6.67
N ARG A 62 2.07 3.94 -5.42
CA ARG A 62 2.73 2.71 -4.97
C ARG A 62 1.83 1.48 -5.05
N ALA A 63 0.53 1.65 -4.84
CA ALA A 63 -0.43 0.57 -5.02
C ALA A 63 -0.59 0.23 -6.51
N ALA A 64 -0.68 1.25 -7.39
CA ALA A 64 -0.77 1.09 -8.83
C ALA A 64 0.47 0.39 -9.42
N GLU A 65 1.68 0.81 -9.03
CA GLU A 65 2.94 0.16 -9.42
C GLU A 65 2.95 -1.34 -9.07
N ARG A 66 2.46 -1.69 -7.87
CA ARG A 66 2.39 -3.10 -7.44
C ARG A 66 1.42 -3.94 -8.25
N ILE A 67 0.23 -3.42 -8.57
CA ILE A 67 -0.72 -4.20 -9.36
C ILE A 67 -0.25 -4.33 -10.82
N ARG A 68 0.40 -3.28 -11.39
CA ARG A 68 1.02 -3.36 -12.73
C ARG A 68 2.15 -4.41 -12.79
N SER A 69 3.00 -4.47 -11.77
CA SER A 69 4.07 -5.48 -11.73
C SER A 69 3.53 -6.93 -11.70
N GLU A 70 2.28 -7.12 -11.29
CA GLU A 70 1.56 -8.39 -11.29
C GLU A 70 0.58 -8.52 -12.48
N LYS A 71 0.58 -7.57 -13.43
CA LYS A 71 -0.32 -7.49 -14.59
C LYS A 71 -1.80 -7.54 -14.20
N LEU A 72 -2.15 -6.82 -13.15
CA LEU A 72 -3.51 -6.74 -12.63
C LEU A 72 -4.13 -5.37 -12.89
N LEU A 73 -5.44 -5.36 -13.14
CA LEU A 73 -6.30 -4.19 -13.21
C LEU A 73 -7.22 -4.16 -11.99
N THR A 74 -7.54 -2.98 -11.47
CA THR A 74 -8.46 -2.82 -10.34
C THR A 74 -9.76 -2.18 -10.77
N SER A 75 -10.88 -2.68 -10.27
CA SER A 75 -12.21 -2.07 -10.45
C SER A 75 -12.71 -1.33 -9.21
N ASN A 76 -12.07 -1.51 -8.05
CA ASN A 76 -12.55 -0.91 -6.81
C ASN A 76 -11.42 -0.25 -6.03
N ILE A 77 -11.59 1.05 -5.74
CA ILE A 77 -10.64 1.87 -5.01
C ILE A 77 -11.30 2.31 -3.71
N SER A 78 -10.69 2.00 -2.58
CA SER A 78 -11.14 2.43 -1.26
C SER A 78 -10.06 3.27 -0.58
N VAL A 79 -10.47 4.30 0.13
CA VAL A 79 -9.58 5.14 0.94
C VAL A 79 -10.12 5.17 2.35
N PHE A 80 -9.24 5.14 3.33
CA PHE A 80 -9.60 5.32 4.72
C PHE A 80 -8.70 6.34 5.41
N LEU A 81 -9.30 7.06 6.36
CA LEU A 81 -8.63 8.01 7.24
C LEU A 81 -8.93 7.64 8.70
N ARG A 82 -7.93 7.74 9.55
CA ARG A 82 -8.07 7.41 10.98
C ARG A 82 -7.23 8.33 11.86
N THR A 83 -7.83 8.77 12.97
CA THR A 83 -7.13 9.43 14.08
C THR A 83 -6.50 8.38 15.01
N SER A 84 -5.71 8.79 15.99
CA SER A 84 -5.13 7.85 16.97
C SER A 84 -6.22 7.30 17.91
N PRO A 85 -6.35 5.97 18.04
CA PRO A 85 -7.28 5.38 19.01
C PRO A 85 -6.77 5.51 20.47
N PHE A 86 -5.49 5.84 20.66
CA PHE A 86 -4.85 5.94 21.97
C PHE A 86 -4.83 7.37 22.51
N ASP A 87 -5.19 8.34 21.70
CA ASP A 87 -5.24 9.75 22.10
C ASP A 87 -6.56 10.05 22.83
N LYS A 88 -6.49 10.14 24.15
CA LYS A 88 -7.65 10.44 25.01
C LYS A 88 -8.08 11.91 24.99
N LYS A 89 -7.22 12.80 24.47
CA LYS A 89 -7.49 14.25 24.44
C LYS A 89 -8.29 14.68 23.21
N ASN A 90 -8.11 13.96 22.09
CA ASN A 90 -8.73 14.27 20.83
C ASN A 90 -9.84 13.28 20.48
N LYS A 91 -10.84 13.74 19.74
CA LYS A 91 -11.97 12.89 19.30
C LYS A 91 -11.48 11.83 18.34
N TYR A 92 -11.86 10.59 18.59
CA TYR A 92 -11.63 9.49 17.66
C TYR A 92 -12.50 9.66 16.41
N TYR A 93 -11.89 9.47 15.26
CA TYR A 93 -12.56 9.44 13.96
C TYR A 93 -11.95 8.37 13.09
N PHE A 94 -12.80 7.55 12.51
CA PHE A 94 -12.47 6.60 11.46
C PHE A 94 -13.55 6.68 10.40
N ASN A 95 -13.14 6.84 9.15
CA ASN A 95 -14.04 6.76 8.01
C ASN A 95 -13.33 6.15 6.82
N SER A 96 -14.11 5.43 6.01
CA SER A 96 -13.66 4.85 4.76
C SER A 96 -14.76 4.94 3.72
N SER A 97 -14.38 5.16 2.49
CA SER A 97 -15.30 5.14 1.35
C SER A 97 -14.63 4.47 0.16
N SER A 98 -15.44 4.00 -0.77
CA SER A 98 -14.97 3.33 -1.98
C SER A 98 -15.69 3.84 -3.22
N ILE A 99 -15.00 3.77 -4.35
CA ILE A 99 -15.55 4.02 -5.68
C ILE A 99 -15.32 2.77 -6.52
N HIS A 100 -16.40 2.31 -7.16
CA HIS A 100 -16.32 1.30 -8.21
C HIS A 100 -16.08 1.99 -9.56
N LEU A 101 -15.07 1.54 -10.29
CA LEU A 101 -14.75 2.04 -11.62
C LEU A 101 -15.51 1.20 -12.65
N SER A 102 -16.16 1.86 -13.60
CA SER A 102 -16.86 1.19 -14.70
C SER A 102 -15.91 0.37 -15.56
N VAL A 103 -14.68 0.85 -15.75
CA VAL A 103 -13.62 0.17 -16.48
C VAL A 103 -12.47 -0.10 -15.51
N PRO A 104 -12.06 -1.36 -15.35
CA PRO A 104 -10.89 -1.71 -14.56
C PRO A 104 -9.63 -1.04 -15.11
N THR A 105 -8.77 -0.54 -14.22
CA THR A 105 -7.56 0.18 -14.63
C THR A 105 -6.38 -0.10 -13.69
N ASN A 106 -5.16 0.07 -14.21
CA ASN A 106 -3.92 0.15 -13.44
C ASN A 106 -3.21 1.51 -13.65
N ASP A 107 -3.89 2.46 -14.35
CA ASP A 107 -3.37 3.81 -14.58
C ASP A 107 -3.27 4.57 -13.26
N THR A 108 -2.05 4.95 -12.90
CA THR A 108 -1.76 5.73 -11.69
C THR A 108 -2.56 7.01 -11.61
N ILE A 109 -2.73 7.72 -12.74
CA ILE A 109 -3.41 9.02 -12.76
C ILE A 109 -4.89 8.87 -12.42
N GLU A 110 -5.55 7.86 -12.99
CA GLU A 110 -6.97 7.60 -12.72
C GLU A 110 -7.19 7.13 -11.28
N ILE A 111 -6.31 6.26 -10.78
CA ILE A 111 -6.35 5.79 -9.38
C ILE A 111 -6.15 6.95 -8.41
N VAL A 112 -5.18 7.84 -8.66
CA VAL A 112 -4.92 9.03 -7.83
C VAL A 112 -6.10 9.99 -7.85
N LYS A 113 -6.70 10.27 -9.02
CA LYS A 113 -7.90 11.12 -9.13
C LYS A 113 -9.08 10.57 -8.34
N ALA A 114 -9.36 9.27 -8.47
CA ALA A 114 -10.44 8.62 -7.74
C ALA A 114 -10.18 8.64 -6.23
N ALA A 115 -8.98 8.31 -5.79
CA ALA A 115 -8.59 8.34 -4.39
C ALA A 115 -8.67 9.75 -3.79
N SER A 116 -8.25 10.79 -4.53
CA SER A 116 -8.37 12.18 -4.11
C SER A 116 -9.84 12.63 -3.95
N ARG A 117 -10.74 12.17 -4.84
CA ARG A 117 -12.18 12.42 -4.72
C ARG A 117 -12.75 11.79 -3.45
N ILE A 118 -12.42 10.53 -3.18
CA ILE A 118 -12.85 9.83 -1.96
C ILE A 118 -12.33 10.57 -0.71
N THR A 119 -11.05 10.98 -0.73
CA THR A 119 -10.44 11.68 0.39
C THR A 119 -11.19 12.94 0.76
N ARG A 120 -11.62 13.74 -0.23
CA ARG A 120 -12.45 14.94 0.00
C ARG A 120 -13.79 14.63 0.65
N GLN A 121 -14.41 13.50 0.29
CA GLN A 121 -15.71 13.09 0.85
C GLN A 121 -15.59 12.68 2.33
N ILE A 122 -14.52 11.95 2.69
CA ILE A 122 -14.36 11.41 4.04
C ILE A 122 -13.60 12.33 4.98
N PHE A 123 -12.96 13.38 4.46
CA PHE A 123 -12.22 14.36 5.27
C PHE A 123 -13.19 15.20 6.11
N LYS A 124 -12.84 15.42 7.36
CA LYS A 124 -13.53 16.36 8.26
C LYS A 124 -12.53 17.27 8.93
N LEU A 125 -12.82 18.56 8.90
CA LEU A 125 -12.00 19.59 9.54
C LEU A 125 -11.98 19.41 11.06
N GLY A 126 -10.86 19.75 11.70
CA GLY A 126 -10.73 19.73 13.15
C GLY A 126 -10.36 18.38 13.76
N TYR A 127 -10.03 17.38 12.94
CA TYR A 127 -9.52 16.09 13.40
C TYR A 127 -8.01 15.95 13.16
N LEU A 128 -7.33 15.26 14.09
CA LEU A 128 -5.90 14.96 14.05
C LEU A 128 -5.69 13.57 13.41
N TYR A 129 -5.52 13.53 12.11
CA TYR A 129 -5.33 12.29 11.39
C TYR A 129 -3.95 11.69 11.63
N GLN A 130 -3.91 10.44 12.06
CA GLN A 130 -2.67 9.72 12.37
C GLN A 130 -2.33 8.64 11.34
N LYS A 131 -3.31 8.14 10.60
CA LYS A 131 -3.11 7.10 9.60
C LYS A 131 -4.07 7.29 8.42
N ALA A 132 -3.55 7.05 7.22
CA ALA A 132 -4.32 6.97 6.01
C ALA A 132 -3.88 5.77 5.17
N GLY A 133 -4.73 5.36 4.24
CA GLY A 133 -4.38 4.29 3.31
C GLY A 133 -5.33 4.17 2.15
N VAL A 134 -4.83 3.52 1.11
CA VAL A 134 -5.54 3.16 -0.11
C VAL A 134 -5.57 1.65 -0.22
N LEU A 135 -6.73 1.12 -0.54
CA LEU A 135 -6.98 -0.29 -0.80
C LEU A 135 -7.53 -0.44 -2.22
N LEU A 136 -6.84 -1.20 -3.04
CA LEU A 136 -7.28 -1.63 -4.36
C LEU A 136 -7.80 -3.05 -4.27
N SER A 137 -8.94 -3.32 -4.91
CA SER A 137 -9.58 -4.64 -4.93
C SER A 137 -10.42 -4.82 -6.20
N GLY A 138 -11.05 -6.00 -6.36
CA GLY A 138 -11.78 -6.30 -7.59
C GLY A 138 -10.82 -6.42 -8.77
N PHE A 139 -9.84 -7.31 -8.66
CA PHE A 139 -8.79 -7.46 -9.65
C PHE A 139 -9.22 -8.32 -10.82
N TYR A 140 -8.76 -7.92 -11.99
CA TYR A 140 -8.82 -8.65 -13.25
C TYR A 140 -7.40 -8.81 -13.78
N ASN A 141 -7.12 -9.89 -14.49
CA ASN A 141 -5.88 -10.00 -15.27
C ASN A 141 -6.00 -9.11 -16.51
N GLU A 142 -4.87 -8.59 -16.99
CA GLU A 142 -4.85 -7.85 -18.26
C GLU A 142 -5.37 -8.74 -19.40
N GLY A 143 -6.37 -8.23 -20.15
CA GLY A 143 -7.05 -8.95 -21.21
C GLY A 143 -8.28 -9.76 -20.82
N GLU A 144 -8.59 -9.88 -19.52
CA GLU A 144 -9.80 -10.53 -19.00
C GLU A 144 -10.82 -9.52 -18.46
N GLU A 145 -10.52 -8.21 -18.57
CA GLU A 145 -11.42 -7.15 -18.13
C GLU A 145 -12.73 -7.12 -18.92
N PRO A 146 -13.86 -6.80 -18.28
CA PRO A 146 -15.12 -6.61 -18.97
C PRO A 146 -15.01 -5.48 -20.00
N VAL A 147 -15.33 -5.77 -21.26
CA VAL A 147 -15.36 -4.77 -22.32
C VAL A 147 -16.63 -3.95 -22.20
N ASP A 148 -16.49 -2.67 -21.91
CA ASP A 148 -17.60 -1.73 -21.97
C ASP A 148 -17.71 -1.17 -23.40
N LEU A 149 -18.90 -1.33 -24.01
CA LEU A 149 -19.17 -0.85 -25.36
C LEU A 149 -19.07 0.67 -25.51
N PHE A 150 -19.13 1.41 -24.41
CA PHE A 150 -19.12 2.88 -24.37
C PHE A 150 -17.79 3.47 -23.91
N SER A 151 -16.83 2.64 -23.50
CA SER A 151 -15.52 3.10 -23.05
C SER A 151 -14.55 3.26 -24.22
N ALA A 152 -14.42 4.49 -24.71
CA ALA A 152 -13.43 4.82 -25.73
C ALA A 152 -12.01 4.86 -25.14
N ASN A 153 -11.10 4.07 -25.74
CA ASN A 153 -9.64 4.23 -25.73
C ASN A 153 -8.89 4.44 -24.39
N TYR A 154 -8.97 3.50 -23.46
CA TYR A 154 -8.07 3.48 -22.29
C TYR A 154 -6.64 3.00 -22.61
N LYS A 155 -6.42 2.33 -23.74
CA LYS A 155 -5.11 1.79 -24.17
C LYS A 155 -4.02 2.83 -24.44
N ILE A 156 -4.37 4.11 -24.55
CA ILE A 156 -3.41 5.18 -24.92
C ILE A 156 -2.37 5.41 -23.82
N ARG A 157 -2.65 5.04 -22.56
CA ARG A 157 -1.75 5.33 -21.41
C ARG A 157 -0.92 4.15 -20.93
N ASP A 158 -1.17 2.94 -21.43
CA ASP A 158 -0.41 1.76 -21.02
C ASP A 158 1.09 1.94 -21.29
N ASN A 159 1.45 2.40 -22.49
CA ASN A 159 2.84 2.72 -22.85
C ASN A 159 3.47 3.80 -21.96
N LEU A 160 2.67 4.78 -21.52
CA LEU A 160 3.15 5.83 -20.60
C LEU A 160 3.48 5.26 -19.23
N MET A 161 2.60 4.42 -18.69
CA MET A 161 2.80 3.80 -17.37
C MET A 161 4.00 2.84 -17.37
N GLU A 162 4.15 2.02 -18.42
CA GLU A 162 5.31 1.15 -18.60
C GLU A 162 6.62 1.95 -18.70
N THR A 163 6.60 3.07 -19.43
CA THR A 163 7.78 3.94 -19.55
C THR A 163 8.16 4.55 -18.21
N ILE A 164 7.18 5.05 -17.43
CA ILE A 164 7.40 5.60 -16.09
C ILE A 164 7.96 4.52 -15.16
N ASP A 165 7.38 3.32 -15.16
CA ASP A 165 7.84 2.22 -14.33
C ASP A 165 9.26 1.78 -14.72
N SER A 166 9.58 1.74 -16.03
CA SER A 166 10.93 1.43 -16.53
C SER A 166 11.97 2.45 -16.06
N ILE A 167 11.66 3.73 -16.12
CA ILE A 167 12.54 4.80 -15.64
C ILE A 167 12.73 4.71 -14.13
N ASN A 168 11.65 4.53 -13.37
CA ASN A 168 11.71 4.40 -11.91
C ASN A 168 12.48 3.14 -11.48
N ASN A 169 12.37 2.04 -12.21
CA ASN A 169 13.14 0.82 -11.93
C ASN A 169 14.63 0.99 -12.25
N ARG A 170 14.98 1.74 -13.29
CA ARG A 170 16.37 1.95 -13.72
C ARG A 170 17.12 2.98 -12.90
N PHE A 171 16.49 4.09 -12.57
CA PHE A 171 17.13 5.25 -11.93
C PHE A 171 16.77 5.41 -10.46
N GLY A 172 15.93 4.54 -9.93
CA GLY A 172 15.46 4.54 -8.55
C GLY A 172 13.98 4.93 -8.44
N GLY A 173 13.29 4.29 -7.52
CA GLY A 173 11.88 4.60 -7.23
C GLY A 173 11.75 6.08 -6.86
N ASP A 174 10.69 6.71 -7.30
CA ASP A 174 10.43 8.13 -7.09
C ASP A 174 11.21 9.11 -8.02
N THR A 175 11.86 8.64 -9.10
CA THR A 175 12.48 9.49 -10.14
C THR A 175 11.41 10.29 -10.89
N ILE A 176 10.38 9.62 -11.38
CA ILE A 176 9.19 10.26 -11.97
C ILE A 176 8.03 10.09 -11.01
N LYS A 177 7.35 11.19 -10.69
CA LYS A 177 6.23 11.26 -9.75
C LYS A 177 5.04 11.95 -10.37
N VAL A 178 3.86 11.68 -9.84
CA VAL A 178 2.66 12.45 -10.18
C VAL A 178 2.74 13.82 -9.48
N ALA A 179 2.38 14.90 -10.19
CA ALA A 179 2.48 16.27 -9.65
C ALA A 179 1.72 16.49 -8.33
N SER A 180 0.67 15.70 -8.08
CA SER A 180 -0.09 15.74 -6.80
C SER A 180 0.68 15.19 -5.59
N GLU A 181 1.84 14.56 -5.79
CA GLU A 181 2.66 14.07 -4.69
C GLU A 181 3.50 15.16 -4.03
N GLN A 182 3.78 16.27 -4.72
CA GLN A 182 4.67 17.35 -4.30
C GLN A 182 5.94 16.86 -3.58
N HIS A 183 6.72 17.73 -2.95
CA HIS A 183 7.87 17.31 -2.15
C HIS A 183 7.42 16.51 -0.92
N LEU A 184 8.21 15.49 -0.54
CA LEU A 184 8.01 14.68 0.68
C LEU A 184 7.74 15.60 1.87
N GLY A 185 6.46 15.69 2.22
CA GLY A 185 6.01 16.54 3.30
C GLY A 185 6.58 16.08 4.65
N THR A 186 6.55 16.95 5.61
CA THR A 186 6.94 16.73 7.01
C THR A 186 6.16 15.61 7.73
N TRP A 187 5.26 14.91 7.03
CA TRP A 187 4.43 13.82 7.54
C TRP A 187 5.09 12.44 7.47
N THR A 188 6.26 12.33 6.85
CA THR A 188 6.96 11.04 6.72
C THR A 188 7.23 10.42 8.08
N GLN A 189 7.18 9.09 8.12
CA GLN A 189 7.45 8.33 9.34
C GLN A 189 8.85 8.65 9.88
N LYS A 190 8.95 9.02 11.15
CA LYS A 190 10.22 9.19 11.82
C LYS A 190 10.96 7.86 11.93
N LYS A 191 12.18 7.80 11.40
CA LYS A 191 13.07 6.62 11.44
C LYS A 191 14.39 6.98 12.13
N GLU A 192 14.30 7.51 13.35
CA GLU A 192 15.49 8.01 14.08
C GLU A 192 16.27 6.89 14.77
N LYS A 193 15.64 5.75 15.05
CA LYS A 193 16.25 4.63 15.79
C LYS A 193 16.00 3.33 15.02
N CYS A 194 16.65 3.19 13.86
CA CYS A 194 16.65 1.95 13.10
C CYS A 194 17.92 1.15 13.42
N SER A 195 17.80 -0.17 13.56
CA SER A 195 18.97 -1.05 13.54
C SER A 195 19.65 -0.96 12.18
N PRO A 196 20.97 -1.16 12.09
CA PRO A 196 21.67 -1.31 10.83
C PRO A 196 21.07 -2.45 9.99
N ASN A 197 21.08 -2.29 8.67
CA ASN A 197 20.54 -3.28 7.74
C ASN A 197 21.52 -4.45 7.56
N TYR A 198 21.74 -5.25 8.58
CA TYR A 198 22.76 -6.32 8.62
C TYR A 198 22.61 -7.36 7.50
N THR A 199 21.41 -7.56 6.97
CA THR A 199 21.13 -8.58 5.96
C THR A 199 21.07 -8.03 4.53
N THR A 200 20.98 -6.69 4.35
CA THR A 200 20.80 -6.06 3.04
C THR A 200 22.00 -5.22 2.60
N THR A 201 22.89 -4.86 3.51
CA THR A 201 24.06 -4.05 3.17
C THR A 201 25.33 -4.89 3.38
N VAL A 202 26.05 -5.17 2.30
CA VAL A 202 27.27 -6.01 2.29
C VAL A 202 28.32 -5.51 3.28
N SER A 203 28.42 -4.19 3.51
CA SER A 203 29.35 -3.59 4.48
C SER A 203 29.14 -4.07 5.94
N TYR A 204 27.93 -4.54 6.27
CA TYR A 204 27.63 -5.07 7.61
C TYR A 204 27.77 -6.60 7.71
N THR A 205 27.87 -7.28 6.57
CA THR A 205 27.97 -8.75 6.51
C THR A 205 29.43 -9.24 6.41
N HIS A 206 30.36 -8.37 6.06
CA HIS A 206 31.79 -8.69 6.05
C HIS A 206 32.48 -8.12 7.29
N LEU A 207 32.97 -9.00 8.14
CA LEU A 207 33.96 -8.65 9.14
C LEU A 207 35.25 -8.27 8.38
N THR A 208 35.53 -6.98 8.24
CA THR A 208 36.86 -6.53 7.84
C THR A 208 37.81 -6.89 8.96
N LEU A 209 38.61 -7.94 8.75
CA LEU A 209 39.75 -8.20 9.61
C LEU A 209 40.67 -6.98 9.54
N PRO A 210 41.12 -6.44 10.69
CA PRO A 210 42.09 -5.35 10.67
C PRO A 210 43.35 -5.85 9.97
N THR A 211 43.61 -5.35 8.77
CA THR A 211 44.88 -5.47 8.11
C THR A 211 45.92 -4.72 8.96
N LYS A 212 46.86 -5.47 9.53
CA LYS A 212 48.06 -4.90 10.16
C LYS A 212 48.92 -4.19 9.13
#